data_94cb88fb7e103b350e986bf792352a54
#
_entry.id   94cb88fb7e103b350e986bf792352a54
#
_cell.length_a   1.000
_cell.length_b   1.000
_cell.length_c   1.000
_cell.angle_alpha   90.00
_cell.angle_beta   90.00
_cell.angle_gamma   90.00
#
_symmetry.space_group_name_H-M   'P 1'
#
loop_
_entity.id
_entity.type
_entity.pdbx_description
1 polymer ?
#
loop_
_entity_poly.entity_id
_entity_poly.type
_entity_poly.pdbx_seq_one_letter_code
_entity_poly.pdbx_strand_id
1 'polypeptide(L)'
;DVFYSDDPNDLGNVDDYEAFLAKLVEIYKGLKPLLREKSYLTIIVKNVKKGGKIYPLAWDLGRELGKTYTLKDEKIWMQDNQSLAPYGFHSAWVSNTFHHYCLQFRNE
;
A
#
# COMPACT_ATOMS: atom_id res chain seq x y z
N ASP A 1 -10.36 13.53 -8.69
CA ASP A 1 -9.40 12.57 -8.12
C ASP A 1 -9.71 12.35 -6.65
N VAL A 2 -9.52 11.13 -6.20
CA VAL A 2 -9.68 10.78 -4.79
C VAL A 2 -8.34 10.27 -4.27
N PHE A 3 -7.99 10.73 -3.08
CA PHE A 3 -6.71 10.46 -2.45
C PHE A 3 -6.93 9.82 -1.08
N TYR A 4 -6.24 8.70 -0.82
CA TYR A 4 -6.32 8.00 0.45
C TYR A 4 -4.92 7.64 0.94
N SER A 5 -4.76 7.67 2.26
CA SER A 5 -3.54 7.28 2.94
C SER A 5 -3.89 6.26 4.02
N ASP A 6 -3.17 5.13 4.03
CA ASP A 6 -3.40 4.05 4.97
C ASP A 6 -2.34 4.03 6.05
N ASP A 7 -2.76 3.72 7.28
CA ASP A 7 -1.86 3.57 8.41
C ASP A 7 -1.72 2.09 8.74
N PRO A 8 -0.55 1.48 8.48
CA PRO A 8 -0.35 0.06 8.72
C PRO A 8 0.01 -0.31 10.16
N ASN A 9 0.00 0.64 11.08
CA ASN A 9 0.43 0.39 12.45
C ASN A 9 -0.51 -0.49 13.26
N ASP A 10 -1.74 -0.66 12.79
CA ASP A 10 -2.74 -1.44 13.50
C ASP A 10 -2.68 -2.93 13.23
N LEU A 11 -1.77 -3.37 12.37
CA LEU A 11 -1.66 -4.80 12.03
C LEU A 11 -1.02 -5.58 13.16
N GLY A 12 -1.69 -6.63 13.63
CA GLY A 12 -1.21 -7.49 14.70
C GLY A 12 -0.45 -8.72 14.22
N ASN A 13 -1.09 -9.53 13.38
CA ASN A 13 -0.50 -10.78 12.88
C ASN A 13 -0.98 -11.05 11.45
N VAL A 14 -0.63 -12.22 10.92
CA VAL A 14 -0.96 -12.58 9.53
C VAL A 14 -2.46 -12.60 9.29
N ASP A 15 -3.23 -13.16 10.23
CA ASP A 15 -4.68 -13.22 10.10
C ASP A 15 -5.28 -11.82 10.11
N ASP A 16 -4.75 -10.95 10.97
CA ASP A 16 -5.17 -9.56 11.01
C ASP A 16 -4.83 -8.85 9.71
N TYR A 17 -3.68 -9.17 9.11
CA TYR A 17 -3.30 -8.59 7.83
C TYR A 17 -4.29 -8.95 6.73
N GLU A 18 -4.64 -10.23 6.62
CA GLU A 18 -5.58 -10.67 5.59
C GLU A 18 -6.96 -10.02 5.76
N ALA A 19 -7.43 -9.92 6.99
CA ALA A 19 -8.69 -9.24 7.30
C ALA A 19 -8.61 -7.75 6.98
N PHE A 20 -7.49 -7.12 7.32
CA PHE A 20 -7.27 -5.71 7.05
C PHE A 20 -7.24 -5.44 5.53
N LEU A 21 -6.51 -6.27 4.79
CA LEU A 21 -6.43 -6.16 3.35
C LEU A 21 -7.82 -6.33 2.70
N ALA A 22 -8.55 -7.35 3.11
CA ALA A 22 -9.88 -7.62 2.57
C ALA A 22 -10.82 -6.44 2.82
N LYS A 23 -10.74 -5.83 3.99
CA LYS A 23 -11.58 -4.69 4.34
C LYS A 23 -11.22 -3.46 3.49
N LEU A 24 -9.94 -3.20 3.30
CA LEU A 24 -9.51 -2.09 2.46
C LEU A 24 -9.97 -2.28 1.02
N VAL A 25 -9.80 -3.49 0.50
CA VAL A 25 -10.22 -3.81 -0.86
C VAL A 25 -11.72 -3.58 -1.01
N GLU A 26 -12.51 -4.02 -0.04
CA GLU A 26 -13.95 -3.82 -0.05
C GLU A 26 -14.32 -2.35 -0.06
N ILE A 27 -13.66 -1.55 0.78
CA ILE A 27 -13.92 -0.11 0.85
C ILE A 27 -13.64 0.56 -0.49
N TYR A 28 -12.46 0.29 -1.07
CA TYR A 28 -12.07 0.94 -2.32
C TYR A 28 -12.92 0.47 -3.50
N LYS A 29 -13.30 -0.80 -3.53
CA LYS A 29 -14.22 -1.29 -4.56
C LYS A 29 -15.58 -0.65 -4.43
N GLY A 30 -16.03 -0.40 -3.19
CA GLY A 30 -17.31 0.24 -2.93
C GLY A 30 -17.39 1.68 -3.39
N LEU A 31 -16.25 2.32 -3.61
CA LEU A 31 -16.23 3.69 -4.12
C LEU A 31 -16.52 3.79 -5.61
N LYS A 32 -16.39 2.70 -6.34
CA LYS A 32 -16.50 2.73 -7.80
C LYS A 32 -17.79 3.37 -8.31
N PRO A 33 -18.96 3.05 -7.76
CA PRO A 33 -20.20 3.69 -8.23
C PRO A 33 -20.28 5.19 -7.93
N LEU A 34 -19.46 5.66 -6.97
CA LEU A 34 -19.44 7.07 -6.58
C LEU A 34 -18.43 7.88 -7.37
N LEU A 35 -17.56 7.23 -8.10
CA LEU A 35 -16.51 7.89 -8.88
C LEU A 35 -17.01 8.10 -10.31
N ARG A 36 -16.60 9.22 -10.90
CA ARG A 36 -16.89 9.45 -12.31
C ARG A 36 -16.17 8.43 -13.17
N GLU A 37 -16.79 8.04 -14.25
CA GLU A 37 -16.14 7.22 -15.24
C GLU A 37 -14.90 7.94 -15.75
N LYS A 38 -13.79 7.20 -15.88
CA LYS A 38 -12.49 7.71 -16.33
C LYS A 38 -11.81 8.68 -15.35
N SER A 39 -12.31 8.80 -14.13
CA SER A 39 -11.62 9.55 -13.08
C SER A 39 -10.50 8.70 -12.48
N TYR A 40 -9.64 9.33 -11.71
CA TYR A 40 -8.50 8.68 -11.09
C TYR A 40 -8.69 8.49 -9.59
N LEU A 41 -8.19 7.38 -9.09
CA LEU A 41 -8.12 7.08 -7.66
C LEU A 41 -6.65 6.89 -7.32
N THR A 42 -6.13 7.73 -6.43
CA THR A 42 -4.73 7.66 -6.00
C THR A 42 -4.67 7.16 -4.57
N ILE A 43 -3.89 6.12 -4.34
CA ILE A 43 -3.72 5.53 -3.02
C ILE A 43 -2.24 5.59 -2.66
N ILE A 44 -1.93 6.18 -1.51
CA ILE A 44 -0.58 6.17 -0.98
C ILE A 44 -0.52 5.11 0.11
N VAL A 45 0.36 4.14 -0.08
CA VAL A 45 0.45 2.98 0.79
C VAL A 45 1.89 2.49 0.83
N LYS A 46 2.26 1.86 1.93
CA LYS A 46 3.58 1.28 2.01
C LYS A 46 3.48 -0.17 2.47
N ASN A 47 4.45 -0.98 2.05
CA ASN A 47 4.53 -2.34 2.55
C ASN A 47 4.95 -2.29 4.02
N VAL A 48 4.41 -3.21 4.81
CA VAL A 48 4.55 -3.18 6.26
C VAL A 48 5.61 -4.18 6.69
N LYS A 49 6.53 -3.74 7.53
CA LYS A 49 7.47 -4.63 8.21
C LYS A 49 7.04 -4.80 9.65
N LYS A 50 6.82 -6.05 10.05
CA LYS A 50 6.44 -6.34 11.42
C LYS A 50 6.90 -7.74 11.80
N GLY A 51 7.54 -7.87 12.96
CA GLY A 51 7.98 -9.17 13.43
C GLY A 51 9.00 -9.84 12.50
N GLY A 52 9.86 -9.06 11.86
CA GLY A 52 10.87 -9.59 10.95
C GLY A 52 10.35 -10.03 9.59
N LYS A 53 9.14 -9.64 9.27
CA LYS A 53 8.49 -10.05 8.03
C LYS A 53 7.88 -8.84 7.31
N ILE A 54 7.91 -8.88 5.99
CA ILE A 54 7.22 -7.88 5.17
C ILE A 54 5.84 -8.39 4.80
N TYR A 55 4.85 -7.56 5.05
CA TYR A 55 3.50 -7.77 4.55
C TYR A 55 3.35 -6.84 3.35
N PRO A 56 3.18 -7.38 2.13
CA PRO A 56 3.25 -6.57 0.91
C PRO A 56 1.93 -5.87 0.60
N LEU A 57 1.53 -4.96 1.48
CA LEU A 57 0.23 -4.29 1.39
C LEU A 57 0.06 -3.53 0.08
N ALA A 58 1.09 -2.79 -0.33
CA ALA A 58 0.99 -2.01 -1.57
C ALA A 58 0.81 -2.91 -2.78
N TRP A 59 1.56 -3.99 -2.84
CA TRP A 59 1.50 -4.93 -3.96
C TRP A 59 0.17 -5.68 -3.98
N ASP A 60 -0.30 -6.11 -2.80
CA ASP A 60 -1.57 -6.84 -2.69
C ASP A 60 -2.75 -5.93 -3.04
N LEU A 61 -2.74 -4.68 -2.59
CA LEU A 61 -3.77 -3.72 -2.97
C LEU A 61 -3.75 -3.46 -4.48
N GLY A 62 -2.58 -3.28 -5.05
CA GLY A 62 -2.45 -3.07 -6.48
C GLY A 62 -3.04 -4.21 -7.28
N ARG A 63 -2.76 -5.44 -6.86
CA ARG A 63 -3.26 -6.63 -7.53
C ARG A 63 -4.78 -6.76 -7.39
N GLU A 64 -5.29 -6.62 -6.16
CA GLU A 64 -6.72 -6.81 -5.91
C GLU A 64 -7.57 -5.71 -6.53
N LEU A 65 -7.14 -4.46 -6.39
CA LEU A 65 -7.90 -3.35 -6.96
C LEU A 65 -7.76 -3.27 -8.48
N GLY A 66 -6.70 -3.84 -9.03
CA GLY A 66 -6.54 -3.94 -10.48
C GLY A 66 -7.61 -4.79 -11.16
N LYS A 67 -8.36 -5.58 -10.38
CA LYS A 67 -9.49 -6.35 -10.90
C LYS A 67 -10.74 -5.51 -11.08
N THR A 68 -10.82 -4.38 -10.41
CA THR A 68 -11.99 -3.48 -10.43
C THR A 68 -11.68 -2.19 -11.16
N TYR A 69 -10.49 -1.68 -10.99
CA TYR A 69 -9.99 -0.47 -11.65
C TYR A 69 -8.83 -0.83 -12.54
N THR A 70 -8.42 0.10 -13.39
CA THR A 70 -7.21 -0.09 -14.20
C THR A 70 -6.04 0.59 -13.49
N LEU A 71 -5.04 -0.18 -13.14
CA LEU A 71 -3.81 0.40 -12.56
C LEU A 71 -3.02 1.05 -13.69
N LYS A 72 -2.89 2.36 -13.63
CA LYS A 72 -2.28 3.14 -14.70
C LYS A 72 -0.85 3.55 -14.41
N ASP A 73 -0.50 3.74 -13.15
CA ASP A 73 0.82 4.23 -12.81
C ASP A 73 1.18 3.88 -11.38
N GLU A 74 2.47 3.85 -11.12
CA GLU A 74 3.03 3.61 -9.80
C GLU A 74 4.18 4.59 -9.61
N LYS A 75 4.15 5.32 -8.51
CA LYS A 75 5.24 6.24 -8.16
C LYS A 75 5.74 5.91 -6.78
N ILE A 76 6.99 6.20 -6.54
CA ILE A 76 7.61 5.98 -5.24
C ILE A 76 7.89 7.34 -4.61
N TRP A 77 7.38 7.50 -3.39
CA TRP A 77 7.64 8.69 -2.59
C TRP A 77 8.59 8.32 -1.48
N MET A 78 9.74 9.02 -1.41
CA MET A 78 10.76 8.76 -0.42
C MET A 78 10.82 9.90 0.58
N GLN A 79 11.09 9.54 1.84
CA GLN A 79 11.26 10.53 2.90
C GLN A 79 12.74 10.93 2.94
N ASP A 80 13.01 12.18 2.61
CA ASP A 80 14.39 12.67 2.46
C ASP A 80 15.17 12.74 3.77
N ASN A 81 14.47 12.89 4.88
CA ASN A 81 15.11 13.06 6.19
C ASN A 81 15.31 11.77 6.95
N GLN A 82 15.16 10.63 6.29
CA GLN A 82 15.39 9.33 6.90
C GLN A 82 16.60 8.66 6.31
N SER A 83 17.35 7.95 7.15
CA SER A 83 18.50 7.18 6.72
C SER A 83 18.16 5.71 6.67
N LEU A 84 18.78 4.98 5.75
CA LEU A 84 18.74 3.53 5.78
C LEU A 84 19.46 3.04 7.03
N ALA A 85 18.77 2.27 7.84
CA ALA A 85 19.33 1.71 9.05
C ALA A 85 19.30 0.18 8.96
N PRO A 86 20.45 -0.46 8.79
CA PRO A 86 20.49 -1.91 8.79
C PRO A 86 20.24 -2.44 10.21
N TYR A 87 19.52 -3.53 10.30
CA TYR A 87 19.26 -4.20 11.57
C TYR A 87 20.23 -5.36 11.70
N GLY A 88 20.94 -5.42 12.81
CA GLY A 88 21.94 -6.45 13.01
C GLY A 88 23.23 -6.11 12.27
N PHE A 89 24.21 -5.66 13.02
CA PHE A 89 25.51 -5.26 12.48
C PHE A 89 26.19 -6.46 11.82
N HIS A 90 26.88 -6.27 10.75
CA HIS A 90 27.67 -7.26 10.00
C HIS A 90 26.86 -8.33 9.27
N SER A 91 25.68 -8.71 9.75
CA SER A 91 24.88 -9.75 9.11
C SER A 91 23.50 -9.26 8.74
N ALA A 92 23.32 -7.96 8.65
CA ALA A 92 22.02 -7.37 8.35
C ALA A 92 21.70 -7.52 6.87
N TRP A 93 20.61 -8.23 6.58
CA TRP A 93 20.06 -8.36 5.24
C TRP A 93 18.84 -7.48 5.06
N VAL A 94 18.46 -6.75 6.12
CA VAL A 94 17.25 -5.93 6.12
C VAL A 94 17.59 -4.53 6.61
N SER A 95 16.80 -3.57 6.13
CA SER A 95 16.93 -2.18 6.55
C SER A 95 15.55 -1.62 6.85
N ASN A 96 15.50 -0.43 7.44
CA ASN A 96 14.22 0.26 7.60
C ASN A 96 13.68 0.67 6.23
N THR A 97 12.37 0.84 6.18
CA THR A 97 11.68 1.26 4.95
C THR A 97 11.33 2.73 5.08
N PHE A 98 11.68 3.52 4.07
CA PHE A 98 11.38 4.95 4.06
C PHE A 98 10.74 5.41 2.76
N HIS A 99 10.15 4.48 2.02
CA HIS A 99 9.44 4.83 0.79
C HIS A 99 7.98 4.42 0.89
N HIS A 100 7.15 5.13 0.14
CA HIS A 100 5.75 4.82 -0.01
C HIS A 100 5.47 4.64 -1.50
N TYR A 101 4.46 3.86 -1.80
CA TYR A 101 3.98 3.70 -3.16
C TYR A 101 2.76 4.58 -3.37
N CYS A 102 2.76 5.31 -4.49
CA CYS A 102 1.59 6.04 -4.92
C CYS A 102 0.99 5.25 -6.08
N LEU A 103 -0.06 4.50 -5.80
CA LEU A 103 -0.74 3.68 -6.81
C LEU A 103 -1.83 4.53 -7.44
N GLN A 104 -1.81 4.64 -8.76
CA GLN A 104 -2.78 5.44 -9.46
C GLN A 104 -3.65 4.57 -10.35
N PHE A 105 -4.91 4.51 -10.00
CA PHE A 105 -5.91 3.72 -10.71
C PHE A 105 -6.82 4.63 -11.50
N ARG A 106 -7.39 4.09 -12.56
CA ARG A 106 -8.40 4.80 -13.33
C ARG A 106 -9.70 4.01 -13.28
N ASN A 107 -10.80 4.72 -13.10
CA ASN A 107 -12.13 4.12 -13.07
C ASN A 107 -12.64 3.92 -14.50
N GLU A 108 -12.25 2.80 -15.05
CA GLU A 108 -12.68 2.43 -16.41
C GLU A 108 -12.92 0.95 -16.57
#